data_ab1c473ea56c3914bb381d8255b7fab0
#
_entry.id   ab1c473ea56c3914bb381d8255b7fab0
#
_cell.length_a   1.000
_cell.length_b   1.000
_cell.length_c   1.000
_cell.angle_alpha   90.00
_cell.angle_beta   90.00
_cell.angle_gamma   90.00
#
_symmetry.space_group_name_H-M   'P 1'
#
loop_
_entity.id
_entity.type
_entity.pdbx_description
1 polymer ?
#
loop_
_entity_poly.entity_id
_entity_poly.type
_entity_poly.pdbx_seq_one_letter_code
_entity_poly.pdbx_strand_id
1 'polypeptide(L)'
;MNPTPGDPEPNPPEPVDPRFLLANERTLLAWLRTGLALQAAGLAVAQFVSGPPRWVRGTASAALISIGVLVAALGYRHSREVRRAMMSGTPIPDARLLTGVCMAVVAIGVILGAAVLISL
;
A
#
# COMPACT_ATOMS: atom_id res chain seq x y z
N MET A 1 15.56 -36.34 6.00
CA MET A 1 16.50 -37.15 6.77
C MET A 1 15.86 -37.49 8.11
N ASN A 2 15.66 -38.75 8.40
CA ASN A 2 15.05 -39.15 9.68
C ASN A 2 16.07 -38.97 10.80
N PRO A 3 15.71 -38.31 11.91
CA PRO A 3 16.61 -38.17 13.04
C PRO A 3 16.93 -39.52 13.63
N THR A 4 18.19 -39.72 13.98
CA THR A 4 18.63 -40.93 14.70
C THR A 4 18.16 -40.91 16.15
N PRO A 5 17.89 -42.08 16.78
CA PRO A 5 17.53 -42.12 18.20
C PRO A 5 18.64 -41.47 19.05
N GLY A 6 18.32 -40.44 19.79
CA GLY A 6 19.25 -39.67 20.60
C GLY A 6 19.60 -38.30 20.06
N ASP A 7 19.22 -38.00 18.82
CA ASP A 7 19.34 -36.61 18.31
C ASP A 7 18.33 -35.70 19.00
N PRO A 8 18.72 -34.43 19.34
CA PRO A 8 17.76 -33.50 19.88
C PRO A 8 16.67 -33.27 18.87
N GLU A 9 15.42 -33.19 19.33
CA GLU A 9 14.30 -32.79 18.45
C GLU A 9 14.60 -31.46 17.80
N PRO A 10 14.29 -31.30 16.48
CA PRO A 10 14.45 -29.98 15.83
C PRO A 10 13.64 -28.97 16.59
N ASN A 11 14.27 -27.83 16.92
CA ASN A 11 13.58 -26.73 17.57
C ASN A 11 12.37 -26.32 16.74
N PRO A 12 11.21 -26.05 17.37
CA PRO A 12 10.09 -25.49 16.66
C PRO A 12 10.54 -24.19 15.97
N PRO A 13 9.97 -23.84 14.79
CA PRO A 13 10.34 -22.60 14.11
C PRO A 13 10.19 -21.43 15.08
N GLU A 14 11.23 -20.62 15.19
CA GLU A 14 11.21 -19.45 16.06
C GLU A 14 10.08 -18.51 15.63
N PRO A 15 9.28 -18.01 16.58
CA PRO A 15 8.27 -17.03 16.25
C PRO A 15 8.95 -15.81 15.62
N VAL A 16 8.34 -15.26 14.57
CA VAL A 16 8.83 -14.05 13.91
C VAL A 16 8.93 -12.93 14.94
N ASP A 17 10.10 -12.29 15.01
CA ASP A 17 10.31 -11.16 15.92
C ASP A 17 9.31 -10.06 15.60
N PRO A 18 8.51 -9.59 16.57
CA PRO A 18 7.56 -8.49 16.37
C PRO A 18 8.18 -7.23 15.78
N ARG A 19 9.48 -7.02 15.97
CA ARG A 19 10.21 -5.87 15.42
C ARG A 19 10.20 -5.87 13.89
N PHE A 20 10.32 -7.01 13.25
CA PHE A 20 10.25 -7.11 11.78
C PHE A 20 8.86 -6.80 11.25
N LEU A 21 7.81 -7.24 11.95
CA LEU A 21 6.43 -6.92 11.58
C LEU A 21 6.15 -5.43 11.71
N LEU A 22 6.61 -4.80 12.79
CA LEU A 22 6.48 -3.36 12.98
C LEU A 22 7.25 -2.56 11.92
N ALA A 23 8.46 -3.01 11.56
CA ALA A 23 9.24 -2.38 10.49
C ALA A 23 8.52 -2.47 9.15
N ASN A 24 7.92 -3.62 8.84
CA ASN A 24 7.11 -3.80 7.63
C ASN A 24 5.88 -2.89 7.61
N GLU A 25 5.19 -2.75 8.73
CA GLU A 25 4.06 -1.82 8.85
C GLU A 25 4.46 -0.37 8.64
N ARG A 26 5.60 0.04 9.20
CA ARG A 26 6.15 1.39 8.98
C ARG A 26 6.44 1.64 7.51
N THR A 27 7.00 0.66 6.82
CA THR A 27 7.29 0.75 5.39
C THR A 27 5.99 0.90 4.60
N LEU A 28 4.98 0.09 4.89
CA LEU A 28 3.68 0.18 4.23
C LEU A 28 3.01 1.54 4.48
N LEU A 29 3.04 2.04 5.71
CA LEU A 29 2.49 3.36 6.05
C LEU A 29 3.23 4.48 5.31
N ALA A 30 4.55 4.35 5.11
CA ALA A 30 5.31 5.30 4.30
C ALA A 30 4.86 5.29 2.83
N TRP A 31 4.61 4.12 2.24
CA TRP A 31 4.06 3.99 0.88
C TRP A 31 2.67 4.60 0.77
N LEU A 32 1.80 4.35 1.75
CA LEU A 32 0.45 4.92 1.79
C LEU A 32 0.48 6.44 1.92
N ARG A 33 1.37 6.96 2.74
CA ARG A 33 1.56 8.42 2.89
C ARG A 33 1.97 9.06 1.57
N THR A 34 2.91 8.45 0.85
CA THR A 34 3.33 8.93 -0.48
C THR A 34 2.18 8.87 -1.47
N GLY A 35 1.43 7.76 -1.48
CA GLY A 35 0.26 7.61 -2.35
C GLY A 35 -0.81 8.66 -2.08
N LEU A 36 -1.13 8.90 -0.81
CA LEU A 36 -2.10 9.93 -0.41
C LEU A 36 -1.61 11.34 -0.74
N ALA A 37 -0.32 11.62 -0.56
CA ALA A 37 0.26 12.91 -0.90
C ALA A 37 0.16 13.20 -2.40
N LEU A 38 0.40 12.19 -3.23
CA LEU A 38 0.26 12.31 -4.69
C LEU A 38 -1.20 12.51 -5.10
N GLN A 39 -2.14 11.82 -4.47
CA GLN A 39 -3.56 12.02 -4.70
C GLN A 39 -4.01 13.43 -4.31
N ALA A 40 -3.56 13.91 -3.15
CA ALA A 40 -3.84 15.26 -2.69
C ALA A 40 -3.24 16.33 -3.62
N ALA A 41 -2.01 16.10 -4.10
CA ALA A 41 -1.37 16.99 -5.07
C ALA A 41 -2.14 17.02 -6.39
N GLY A 42 -2.61 15.87 -6.87
CA GLY A 42 -3.44 15.80 -8.07
C GLY A 42 -4.74 16.59 -7.92
N LEU A 43 -5.41 16.44 -6.79
CA LEU A 43 -6.62 17.18 -6.49
C LEU A 43 -6.34 18.70 -6.41
N ALA A 44 -5.24 19.09 -5.78
CA ALA A 44 -4.83 20.49 -5.68
C ALA A 44 -4.56 21.10 -7.06
N VAL A 45 -3.91 20.36 -7.95
CA VAL A 45 -3.70 20.79 -9.34
C VAL A 45 -5.03 21.04 -10.04
N ALA A 46 -6.00 20.15 -9.86
CA ALA A 46 -7.32 20.29 -10.48
C ALA A 46 -8.07 21.53 -9.99
N GLN A 47 -7.94 21.87 -8.71
CA GLN A 47 -8.74 22.90 -8.06
C GLN A 47 -8.08 24.28 -8.04
N PHE A 48 -6.77 24.34 -7.84
CA PHE A 48 -6.08 25.59 -7.52
C PHE A 48 -5.19 26.13 -8.62
N VAL A 49 -4.77 25.28 -9.57
CA VAL A 49 -3.92 25.76 -10.66
C VAL A 49 -4.78 26.46 -11.71
N SER A 50 -4.53 27.73 -11.91
CA SER A 50 -5.18 28.56 -12.92
C SER A 50 -4.14 29.00 -13.97
N GLY A 51 -4.56 29.13 -15.21
CA GLY A 51 -3.68 29.53 -16.32
C GLY A 51 -3.61 28.49 -17.44
N PRO A 52 -3.18 27.24 -17.20
CA PRO A 52 -3.19 26.25 -18.26
C PRO A 52 -4.61 25.89 -18.73
N PRO A 53 -4.76 25.43 -20.00
CA PRO A 53 -6.05 24.94 -20.47
C PRO A 53 -6.61 23.84 -19.56
N ARG A 54 -7.93 23.75 -19.50
CA ARG A 54 -8.64 22.83 -18.64
C ARG A 54 -8.23 21.36 -18.85
N TRP A 55 -8.01 20.96 -20.09
CA TRP A 55 -7.60 19.63 -20.44
C TRP A 55 -6.19 19.28 -19.95
N VAL A 56 -5.25 20.23 -19.99
CA VAL A 56 -3.88 20.04 -19.46
C VAL A 56 -3.93 19.82 -17.96
N ARG A 57 -4.66 20.67 -17.28
CA ARG A 57 -4.81 20.61 -15.82
C ARG A 57 -5.47 19.30 -15.37
N GLY A 58 -6.52 18.90 -16.05
CA GLY A 58 -7.23 17.66 -15.77
C GLY A 58 -6.36 16.42 -16.03
N THR A 59 -5.62 16.40 -17.13
CA THR A 59 -4.70 15.29 -17.46
C THR A 59 -3.58 15.19 -16.42
N ALA A 60 -2.97 16.30 -16.03
CA ALA A 60 -1.92 16.31 -15.01
C ALA A 60 -2.46 15.84 -13.65
N SER A 61 -3.63 16.30 -13.26
CA SER A 61 -4.30 15.86 -12.03
C SER A 61 -4.61 14.37 -12.06
N ALA A 62 -5.20 13.87 -13.12
CA ALA A 62 -5.50 12.44 -13.28
C ALA A 62 -4.24 11.57 -13.24
N ALA A 63 -3.15 12.04 -13.87
CA ALA A 63 -1.87 11.34 -13.83
C ALA A 63 -1.32 11.25 -12.41
N LEU A 64 -1.32 12.33 -11.65
CA LEU A 64 -0.84 12.36 -10.26
C LEU A 64 -1.68 11.44 -9.37
N ILE A 65 -2.99 11.47 -9.50
CA ILE A 65 -3.88 10.60 -8.73
C ILE A 65 -3.64 9.13 -9.08
N SER A 66 -3.48 8.82 -10.37
CA SER A 66 -3.20 7.45 -10.84
C SER A 66 -1.86 6.93 -10.31
N ILE A 67 -0.83 7.75 -10.32
CA ILE A 67 0.48 7.40 -9.74
C ILE A 67 0.34 7.16 -8.24
N GLY A 68 -0.43 8.00 -7.54
CA GLY A 68 -0.70 7.81 -6.11
C GLY A 68 -1.41 6.49 -5.79
N VAL A 69 -2.40 6.12 -6.58
CA VAL A 69 -3.08 4.82 -6.47
C VAL A 69 -2.11 3.67 -6.73
N LEU A 70 -1.29 3.79 -7.77
CA LEU A 70 -0.30 2.77 -8.12
C LEU A 70 0.73 2.59 -7.01
N VAL A 71 1.25 3.67 -6.45
CA VAL A 71 2.19 3.64 -5.33
C VAL A 71 1.57 2.94 -4.12
N ALA A 72 0.34 3.26 -3.77
CA ALA A 72 -0.36 2.62 -2.66
C ALA A 72 -0.57 1.12 -2.91
N ALA A 73 -0.97 0.74 -4.12
CA ALA A 73 -1.19 -0.65 -4.50
C ALA A 73 0.11 -1.47 -4.50
N LEU A 74 1.19 -0.89 -5.04
CA LEU A 74 2.51 -1.54 -5.04
C LEU A 74 3.07 -1.69 -3.63
N GLY A 75 2.89 -0.69 -2.79
CA GLY A 75 3.28 -0.76 -1.38
C GLY A 75 2.56 -1.87 -0.63
N TYR A 76 1.26 -2.00 -0.86
CA TYR A 76 0.46 -3.08 -0.28
C TYR A 76 0.92 -4.46 -0.76
N ARG A 77 1.15 -4.64 -2.06
CA ARG A 77 1.62 -5.91 -2.61
C ARG A 77 3.00 -6.28 -2.06
N HIS A 78 3.92 -5.33 -2.01
CA HIS A 78 5.25 -5.54 -1.47
C HIS A 78 5.20 -5.94 0.01
N SER A 79 4.41 -5.23 0.81
CA SER A 79 4.20 -5.56 2.23
C SER A 79 3.61 -6.96 2.41
N ARG A 80 2.67 -7.34 1.56
CA ARG A 80 2.05 -8.66 1.61
C ARG A 80 3.03 -9.78 1.27
N GLU A 81 3.89 -9.58 0.26
CA GLU A 81 4.92 -10.55 -0.11
C GLU A 81 5.95 -10.73 1.01
N VAL A 82 6.44 -9.64 1.59
CA VAL A 82 7.37 -9.67 2.72
C VAL A 82 6.73 -10.39 3.91
N ARG A 83 5.49 -10.09 4.21
CA ARG A 83 4.76 -10.73 5.30
C ARG A 83 4.57 -12.24 5.05
N ARG A 84 4.25 -12.66 3.84
CA ARG A 84 4.15 -14.08 3.47
C ARG A 84 5.48 -14.80 3.61
N ALA A 85 6.58 -14.17 3.24
CA ALA A 85 7.92 -14.74 3.37
C ALA A 85 8.32 -14.91 4.85
N MET A 86 7.88 -14.01 5.73
CA MET A 86 8.18 -14.05 7.16
C MET A 86 7.27 -15.01 7.93
N MET A 87 6.05 -15.24 7.45
CA MET A 87 5.03 -15.98 8.18
C MET A 87 4.54 -17.17 7.37
N SER A 88 4.97 -18.37 7.75
CA SER A 88 4.38 -19.58 7.22
C SER A 88 3.02 -19.82 7.89
N GLY A 89 1.95 -19.26 7.34
CA GLY A 89 0.62 -19.81 7.49
C GLY A 89 -0.29 -19.30 8.60
N THR A 90 0.12 -18.39 9.51
CA THR A 90 -0.80 -17.85 10.52
C THR A 90 -1.26 -16.44 10.17
N PRO A 91 -2.57 -16.23 9.88
CA PRO A 91 -3.06 -14.88 9.64
C PRO A 91 -3.03 -14.06 10.93
N ILE A 92 -2.40 -12.88 10.87
CA ILE A 92 -2.48 -11.91 11.97
C ILE A 92 -3.80 -11.16 11.83
N PRO A 93 -4.59 -10.98 12.94
CA PRO A 93 -5.86 -10.27 12.90
C PRO A 93 -5.75 -8.85 12.35
N ASP A 94 -4.64 -8.15 12.60
CA ASP A 94 -4.40 -6.78 12.16
C ASP A 94 -4.21 -6.64 10.65
N ALA A 95 -3.95 -7.73 9.93
CA ALA A 95 -3.83 -7.72 8.48
C ALA A 95 -5.12 -7.29 7.78
N ARG A 96 -6.29 -7.56 8.36
CA ARG A 96 -7.58 -7.14 7.81
C ARG A 96 -7.78 -5.64 7.88
N LEU A 97 -7.36 -5.01 8.98
CA LEU A 97 -7.44 -3.57 9.14
C LEU A 97 -6.56 -2.85 8.13
N LEU A 98 -5.31 -3.33 7.99
CA LEU A 98 -4.37 -2.78 7.01
C LEU A 98 -4.87 -2.94 5.57
N THR A 99 -5.40 -4.10 5.24
CA THR A 99 -6.03 -4.36 3.94
C THR A 99 -7.20 -3.39 3.69
N GLY A 100 -8.05 -3.19 4.70
CA GLY A 100 -9.16 -2.25 4.61
C GLY A 100 -8.71 -0.82 4.34
N VAL A 101 -7.67 -0.36 5.03
CA VAL A 101 -7.10 0.98 4.82
C VAL A 101 -6.53 1.12 3.41
N CYS A 102 -5.76 0.14 2.95
CA CYS A 102 -5.19 0.16 1.60
C CYS A 102 -6.27 0.19 0.53
N MET A 103 -7.31 -0.63 0.68
CA MET A 103 -8.43 -0.66 -0.24
C MET A 103 -9.20 0.66 -0.23
N ALA A 104 -9.37 1.28 0.93
CA ALA A 104 -9.99 2.59 1.06
C ALA A 104 -9.20 3.67 0.32
N VAL A 105 -7.88 3.69 0.49
CA VAL A 105 -6.99 4.66 -0.21
C VAL A 105 -7.08 4.49 -1.72
N VAL A 106 -7.05 3.26 -2.21
CA VAL A 106 -7.18 2.96 -3.64
C VAL A 106 -8.56 3.38 -4.15
N ALA A 107 -9.63 3.05 -3.42
CA ALA A 107 -11.00 3.40 -3.80
C ALA A 107 -11.19 4.92 -3.86
N ILE A 108 -10.69 5.66 -2.87
CA ILE A 108 -10.74 7.13 -2.86
C ILE A 108 -9.99 7.68 -4.08
N GLY A 109 -8.81 7.17 -4.38
CA GLY A 109 -8.05 7.59 -5.54
C GLY A 109 -8.78 7.36 -6.86
N VAL A 110 -9.42 6.21 -7.01
CA VAL A 110 -10.21 5.89 -8.21
C VAL A 110 -11.41 6.83 -8.33
N ILE A 111 -12.12 7.07 -7.24
CA ILE A 111 -13.28 7.98 -7.22
C ILE A 111 -12.85 9.41 -7.58
N LEU A 112 -11.76 9.89 -6.99
CA LEU A 112 -11.24 11.24 -7.28
C LEU A 112 -10.78 11.34 -8.73
N GLY A 113 -10.08 10.35 -9.25
CA GLY A 113 -9.64 10.31 -10.64
C GLY A 113 -10.81 10.32 -11.61
N ALA A 114 -11.85 9.51 -11.34
CA ALA A 114 -13.06 9.50 -12.14
C ALA A 114 -13.81 10.83 -12.09
N ALA A 115 -13.92 11.43 -10.91
CA ALA A 115 -14.56 12.75 -10.75
C ALA A 115 -13.84 13.83 -11.54
N VAL A 116 -12.50 13.83 -11.53
CA VAL A 116 -11.70 14.78 -12.32
C VAL A 116 -11.92 14.57 -13.81
N LEU A 117 -11.93 13.34 -14.28
CA LEU A 117 -12.18 13.03 -15.70
C LEU A 117 -13.57 13.45 -16.15
N ILE A 118 -14.58 13.23 -15.33
CA ILE A 118 -15.97 13.62 -15.64
C ILE A 118 -16.09 15.16 -15.68
N SER A 119 -15.33 15.86 -14.85
CA SER A 119 -15.36 17.33 -14.81
C SER A 119 -14.66 17.99 -16.00
N LEU A 120 -13.93 17.20 -16.78
CA LEU A 120 -13.34 17.67 -18.03
C LEU A 120 -14.39 17.75 -19.14
#